data_6fe2c5f6c0fc8ec692aaaed35c116f1d
#
_entry.id   6fe2c5f6c0fc8ec692aaaed35c116f1d
#
_cell.length_a   1.000
_cell.length_b   1.000
_cell.length_c   1.000
_cell.angle_alpha   90.00
_cell.angle_beta   90.00
_cell.angle_gamma   90.00
#
_symmetry.space_group_name_H-M   'P 1'
#
loop_
_entity.id
_entity.type
_entity.pdbx_description
1 polymer ?
#
loop_
_entity_poly.entity_id
_entity_poly.type
_entity_poly.pdbx_seq_one_letter_code
_entity_poly.pdbx_strand_id
1 'polypeptide(L)'
;MKIALLGYGKMGKVIERIALERGHEIVLKKDQHTSFDGLKNADVAIDFSVPVSAVANISECLNNGIPVISGTTGWLVDYPKMVELCNAKNGSFIYGSNFSLGVNVFFELNEYLAKMMAHLKQYNVSMEEIHHTQKLDAPSGTAITLAEGVIKNTNYANWTLETPISNEIHIEAKR
;
A
#
# COMPACT_ATOMS: atom_id res chain seq x y z
N MET A 1 11.11 -13.65 -16.20
CA MET A 1 11.08 -13.89 -14.73
C MET A 1 9.89 -14.77 -14.41
N LYS A 2 10.03 -15.59 -13.36
CA LYS A 2 8.96 -16.39 -12.79
C LYS A 2 8.30 -15.62 -11.64
N ILE A 3 7.01 -15.40 -11.73
CA ILE A 3 6.27 -14.51 -10.80
C ILE A 3 5.24 -15.34 -10.03
N ALA A 4 5.21 -15.15 -8.70
CA ALA A 4 4.13 -15.62 -7.84
C ALA A 4 3.13 -14.46 -7.60
N LEU A 5 1.85 -14.69 -7.85
CA LEU A 5 0.78 -13.75 -7.56
C LEU A 5 0.08 -14.15 -6.27
N LEU A 6 0.20 -13.31 -5.25
CA LEU A 6 -0.45 -13.47 -3.95
C LEU A 6 -1.64 -12.52 -3.89
N GLY A 7 -2.85 -13.09 -3.96
CA GLY A 7 -4.07 -12.33 -4.23
C GLY A 7 -4.46 -12.40 -5.71
N TYR A 8 -5.31 -13.38 -6.06
CA TYR A 8 -5.73 -13.58 -7.44
C TYR A 8 -7.15 -13.04 -7.69
N GLY A 9 -7.38 -11.78 -7.22
CA GLY A 9 -8.59 -10.98 -7.47
C GLY A 9 -8.50 -10.17 -8.76
N LYS A 10 -9.20 -9.02 -8.80
CA LYS A 10 -9.19 -8.11 -9.97
C LYS A 10 -7.77 -7.69 -10.35
N MET A 11 -6.98 -7.21 -9.36
CA MET A 11 -5.61 -6.76 -9.61
C MET A 11 -4.68 -7.90 -10.03
N GLY A 12 -4.74 -9.06 -9.36
CA GLY A 12 -3.93 -10.22 -9.72
C GLY A 12 -4.13 -10.67 -11.17
N LYS A 13 -5.37 -10.67 -11.66
CA LYS A 13 -5.70 -11.00 -13.07
C LYS A 13 -5.14 -9.98 -14.06
N VAL A 14 -5.14 -8.69 -13.71
CA VAL A 14 -4.55 -7.64 -14.55
C VAL A 14 -3.03 -7.78 -14.59
N ILE A 15 -2.41 -8.04 -13.44
CA ILE A 15 -0.96 -8.25 -13.34
C ILE A 15 -0.54 -9.49 -14.14
N GLU A 16 -1.29 -10.60 -14.04
CA GLU A 16 -1.03 -11.78 -14.85
C GLU A 16 -1.01 -11.46 -16.34
N ARG A 17 -2.07 -10.82 -16.85
CA ARG A 17 -2.15 -10.47 -18.27
C ARG A 17 -0.94 -9.65 -18.71
N ILE A 18 -0.59 -8.60 -17.96
CA ILE A 18 0.55 -7.74 -18.28
C ILE A 18 1.89 -8.50 -18.18
N ALA A 19 2.04 -9.37 -17.19
CA ALA A 19 3.24 -10.18 -17.02
C ALA A 19 3.45 -11.12 -18.21
N LEU A 20 2.40 -11.82 -18.66
CA LEU A 20 2.44 -12.70 -19.82
C LEU A 20 2.74 -11.93 -21.11
N GLU A 21 2.09 -10.77 -21.32
CA GLU A 21 2.37 -9.89 -22.46
C GLU A 21 3.83 -9.42 -22.49
N ARG A 22 4.49 -9.32 -21.33
CA ARG A 22 5.92 -8.97 -21.19
C ARG A 22 6.86 -10.19 -21.23
N GLY A 23 6.35 -11.37 -21.49
CA GLY A 23 7.15 -12.61 -21.59
C GLY A 23 7.59 -13.17 -20.23
N HIS A 24 6.87 -12.86 -19.14
CA HIS A 24 7.09 -13.48 -17.83
C HIS A 24 6.22 -14.72 -17.66
N GLU A 25 6.60 -15.61 -16.74
CA GLU A 25 5.88 -16.81 -16.39
C GLU A 25 5.20 -16.64 -15.03
N ILE A 26 3.95 -17.09 -14.90
CA ILE A 26 3.25 -17.14 -13.60
C ILE A 26 3.34 -18.56 -13.05
N VAL A 27 4.08 -18.73 -11.96
CA VAL A 27 4.33 -20.02 -11.32
C VAL A 27 3.41 -20.30 -10.14
N LEU A 28 2.77 -19.27 -9.59
CA LEU A 28 1.79 -19.41 -8.51
C LEU A 28 0.71 -18.34 -8.65
N LYS A 29 -0.56 -18.75 -8.50
CA LYS A 29 -1.73 -17.89 -8.35
C LYS A 29 -2.41 -18.23 -7.04
N LYS A 30 -2.14 -17.46 -6.00
CA LYS A 30 -2.65 -17.73 -4.67
C LYS A 30 -3.90 -16.90 -4.37
N ASP A 31 -4.94 -17.58 -3.95
CA ASP A 31 -6.13 -17.05 -3.32
C ASP A 31 -6.30 -17.58 -1.88
N GLN A 32 -7.46 -17.39 -1.28
CA GLN A 32 -7.74 -17.85 0.09
C GLN A 32 -7.77 -19.39 0.23
N HIS A 33 -7.94 -20.13 -0.87
CA HIS A 33 -8.06 -21.60 -0.90
C HIS A 33 -6.80 -22.30 -1.39
N THR A 34 -5.85 -21.56 -1.92
CA THR A 34 -4.64 -22.09 -2.55
C THR A 34 -3.48 -22.10 -1.55
N SER A 35 -2.68 -23.17 -1.53
CA SER A 35 -1.43 -23.26 -0.76
C SER A 35 -0.33 -22.37 -1.34
N PHE A 36 0.84 -22.39 -0.71
CA PHE A 36 2.06 -21.75 -1.25
C PHE A 36 2.88 -22.69 -2.16
N ASP A 37 2.29 -23.80 -2.60
CA ASP A 37 2.97 -24.74 -3.50
C ASP A 37 3.35 -24.04 -4.81
N GLY A 38 4.62 -24.09 -5.16
CA GLY A 38 5.17 -23.38 -6.31
C GLY A 38 5.86 -22.03 -5.97
N LEU A 39 5.68 -21.47 -4.76
CA LEU A 39 6.32 -20.22 -4.36
C LEU A 39 7.84 -20.26 -4.53
N LYS A 40 8.48 -21.36 -4.14
CA LYS A 40 9.94 -21.56 -4.26
C LYS A 40 10.48 -21.51 -5.69
N ASN A 41 9.61 -21.64 -6.68
CA ASN A 41 9.99 -21.56 -8.09
C ASN A 41 9.94 -20.12 -8.62
N ALA A 42 9.49 -19.16 -7.83
CA ALA A 42 9.37 -17.77 -8.24
C ALA A 42 10.69 -17.00 -8.07
N ASP A 43 10.95 -16.09 -8.98
CA ASP A 43 12.02 -15.08 -8.87
C ASP A 43 11.56 -13.90 -7.99
N VAL A 44 10.24 -13.64 -7.96
CA VAL A 44 9.61 -12.55 -7.21
C VAL A 44 8.14 -12.86 -6.94
N ALA A 45 7.63 -12.40 -5.80
CA ALA A 45 6.21 -12.43 -5.48
C ALA A 45 5.60 -11.01 -5.55
N ILE A 46 4.35 -10.94 -6.01
CA ILE A 46 3.56 -9.69 -6.04
C ILE A 46 2.28 -9.94 -5.24
N ASP A 47 2.12 -9.21 -4.13
CA ASP A 47 0.99 -9.32 -3.21
C ASP A 47 0.01 -8.16 -3.39
N PHE A 48 -1.18 -8.48 -3.90
CA PHE A 48 -2.38 -7.65 -3.92
C PHE A 48 -3.56 -8.49 -3.39
N SER A 49 -3.48 -8.81 -2.11
CA SER A 49 -4.44 -9.66 -1.43
C SER A 49 -5.42 -8.87 -0.54
N VAL A 50 -5.71 -9.37 0.62
CA VAL A 50 -6.53 -8.71 1.65
C VAL A 50 -5.71 -8.48 2.92
N PRO A 51 -6.06 -7.48 3.77
CA PRO A 51 -5.26 -7.11 4.95
C PRO A 51 -4.88 -8.29 5.84
N VAL A 52 -5.83 -9.19 6.10
CA VAL A 52 -5.62 -10.37 6.97
C VAL A 52 -4.65 -11.41 6.41
N SER A 53 -4.37 -11.38 5.10
CA SER A 53 -3.46 -12.32 4.44
C SER A 53 -2.08 -11.74 4.19
N ALA A 54 -1.93 -10.42 4.20
CA ALA A 54 -0.70 -9.74 3.79
C ALA A 54 0.52 -10.17 4.61
N VAL A 55 0.41 -10.17 5.94
CA VAL A 55 1.51 -10.57 6.84
C VAL A 55 1.95 -12.01 6.59
N ALA A 56 1.00 -12.94 6.43
CA ALA A 56 1.32 -14.34 6.15
C ALA A 56 1.99 -14.50 4.77
N ASN A 57 1.47 -13.81 3.75
CA ASN A 57 2.02 -13.83 2.40
C ASN A 57 3.47 -13.31 2.36
N ILE A 58 3.71 -12.14 2.97
CA ILE A 58 5.03 -11.51 3.02
C ILE A 58 6.01 -12.39 3.82
N SER A 59 5.58 -12.90 4.98
CA SER A 59 6.41 -13.77 5.82
C SER A 59 6.81 -15.04 5.10
N GLU A 60 5.90 -15.66 4.37
CA GLU A 60 6.18 -16.90 3.62
C GLU A 60 7.20 -16.63 2.51
N CYS A 61 7.07 -15.51 1.79
CA CYS A 61 8.05 -15.10 0.79
C CYS A 61 9.45 -14.91 1.40
N LEU A 62 9.56 -14.10 2.46
CA LEU A 62 10.83 -13.82 3.11
C LEU A 62 11.48 -15.08 3.71
N ASN A 63 10.68 -15.98 4.30
CA ASN A 63 11.18 -17.24 4.84
C ASN A 63 11.71 -18.20 3.77
N ASN A 64 11.21 -18.09 2.54
CA ASN A 64 11.68 -18.86 1.39
C ASN A 64 12.72 -18.12 0.54
N GLY A 65 13.17 -16.92 0.95
CA GLY A 65 14.16 -16.13 0.21
C GLY A 65 13.62 -15.51 -1.08
N ILE A 66 12.29 -15.37 -1.22
CA ILE A 66 11.65 -14.80 -2.40
C ILE A 66 11.42 -13.31 -2.17
N PRO A 67 11.98 -12.42 -3.01
CA PRO A 67 11.67 -10.99 -2.99
C PRO A 67 10.17 -10.76 -3.13
N VAL A 68 9.61 -9.81 -2.35
CA VAL A 68 8.17 -9.55 -2.37
C VAL A 68 7.85 -8.07 -2.49
N ILE A 69 6.87 -7.79 -3.37
CA ILE A 69 6.28 -6.45 -3.56
C ILE A 69 4.85 -6.52 -3.07
N SER A 70 4.46 -5.71 -2.08
CA SER A 70 3.09 -5.67 -1.58
C SER A 70 2.42 -4.33 -1.83
N GLY A 71 1.24 -4.38 -2.47
CA GLY A 71 0.30 -3.28 -2.62
C GLY A 71 -0.97 -3.46 -1.77
N THR A 72 -1.00 -4.48 -0.91
CA THR A 72 -2.11 -4.68 0.02
C THR A 72 -2.06 -3.63 1.13
N THR A 73 -3.16 -2.92 1.38
CA THR A 73 -3.29 -1.90 2.43
C THR A 73 -3.97 -2.47 3.69
N GLY A 74 -3.99 -1.70 4.78
CA GLY A 74 -4.75 -2.05 6.01
C GLY A 74 -4.08 -3.07 6.93
N TRP A 75 -2.76 -3.29 6.82
CA TRP A 75 -1.99 -4.22 7.67
C TRP A 75 -0.74 -3.57 8.30
N LEU A 76 -0.54 -2.27 8.13
CA LEU A 76 0.70 -1.58 8.47
C LEU A 76 1.06 -1.55 9.96
N VAL A 77 0.13 -1.91 10.84
CA VAL A 77 0.43 -2.15 12.26
C VAL A 77 1.52 -3.22 12.43
N ASP A 78 1.62 -4.17 11.51
CA ASP A 78 2.62 -5.23 11.50
C ASP A 78 3.83 -4.92 10.59
N TYR A 79 3.86 -3.76 9.93
CA TYR A 79 4.95 -3.38 9.03
C TYR A 79 6.34 -3.45 9.68
N PRO A 80 6.54 -2.93 10.92
CA PRO A 80 7.83 -3.04 11.59
C PRO A 80 8.33 -4.49 11.74
N LYS A 81 7.44 -5.43 12.06
CA LYS A 81 7.77 -6.86 12.17
C LYS A 81 8.21 -7.45 10.83
N MET A 82 7.60 -7.00 9.72
CA MET A 82 7.98 -7.48 8.39
C MET A 82 9.34 -6.92 7.96
N VAL A 83 9.66 -5.68 8.35
CA VAL A 83 11.00 -5.10 8.16
C VAL A 83 12.05 -5.87 8.96
N GLU A 84 11.78 -6.19 10.23
CA GLU A 84 12.67 -7.01 11.07
C GLU A 84 12.90 -8.39 10.45
N LEU A 85 11.84 -9.06 10.01
CA LEU A 85 11.93 -10.36 9.34
C LEU A 85 12.73 -10.27 8.04
N CYS A 86 12.50 -9.25 7.23
CA CYS A 86 13.24 -9.00 6.00
C CYS A 86 14.74 -8.87 6.27
N ASN A 87 15.11 -8.06 7.26
CA ASN A 87 16.50 -7.88 7.67
C ASN A 87 17.11 -9.19 8.21
N ALA A 88 16.39 -9.91 9.08
CA ALA A 88 16.86 -11.17 9.66
C ALA A 88 17.08 -12.27 8.59
N LYS A 89 16.33 -12.23 7.50
CA LYS A 89 16.45 -13.19 6.38
C LYS A 89 17.37 -12.69 5.26
N ASN A 90 17.95 -11.49 5.38
CA ASN A 90 18.67 -10.81 4.31
C ASN A 90 17.83 -10.79 3.01
N GLY A 91 16.53 -10.55 3.18
CA GLY A 91 15.53 -10.60 2.12
C GLY A 91 15.36 -9.28 1.37
N SER A 92 14.35 -9.22 0.50
CA SER A 92 13.98 -7.99 -0.21
C SER A 92 12.47 -7.80 -0.13
N PHE A 93 12.05 -6.62 0.34
CA PHE A 93 10.66 -6.30 0.54
C PHE A 93 10.38 -4.84 0.13
N ILE A 94 9.35 -4.64 -0.68
CA ILE A 94 8.85 -3.31 -1.06
C ILE A 94 7.36 -3.26 -0.73
N TYR A 95 6.96 -2.22 -0.03
CA TYR A 95 5.57 -1.85 0.18
C TYR A 95 5.27 -0.50 -0.49
N GLY A 96 4.08 -0.39 -1.09
CA GLY A 96 3.53 0.87 -1.57
C GLY A 96 2.02 0.89 -1.42
N SER A 97 1.47 1.97 -0.83
CA SER A 97 0.02 2.20 -0.79
C SER A 97 -0.56 2.42 -2.18
N ASN A 98 0.27 2.87 -3.11
CA ASN A 98 -0.05 3.07 -4.52
C ASN A 98 1.20 2.94 -5.40
N PHE A 99 1.11 2.25 -6.52
CA PHE A 99 2.19 2.08 -7.50
C PHE A 99 1.98 2.93 -8.76
N SER A 100 0.97 3.80 -8.80
CA SER A 100 0.80 4.75 -9.90
C SER A 100 1.87 5.84 -9.83
N LEU A 101 2.61 6.04 -10.92
CA LEU A 101 3.61 7.11 -11.02
C LEU A 101 2.98 8.48 -10.75
N GLY A 102 1.79 8.75 -11.35
CA GLY A 102 1.10 10.03 -11.15
C GLY A 102 0.69 10.27 -9.70
N VAL A 103 0.26 9.24 -8.98
CA VAL A 103 -0.09 9.35 -7.56
C VAL A 103 1.17 9.58 -6.71
N ASN A 104 2.28 8.93 -7.00
CA ASN A 104 3.54 9.17 -6.28
C ASN A 104 4.09 10.59 -6.53
N VAL A 105 4.00 11.10 -7.76
CA VAL A 105 4.30 12.52 -8.04
C VAL A 105 3.38 13.45 -7.25
N PHE A 106 2.10 13.10 -7.11
CA PHE A 106 1.16 13.88 -6.30
C PHE A 106 1.53 13.85 -4.81
N PHE A 107 1.99 12.74 -4.26
CA PHE A 107 2.49 12.68 -2.88
C PHE A 107 3.66 13.64 -2.66
N GLU A 108 4.63 13.68 -3.55
CA GLU A 108 5.77 14.59 -3.48
C GLU A 108 5.34 16.06 -3.57
N LEU A 109 4.43 16.39 -4.50
CA LEU A 109 3.88 17.74 -4.62
C LEU A 109 3.10 18.16 -3.37
N ASN A 110 2.35 17.25 -2.76
CA ASN A 110 1.62 17.48 -1.52
C ASN A 110 2.57 17.78 -0.36
N GLU A 111 3.65 17.02 -0.19
CA GLU A 111 4.66 17.30 0.84
C GLU A 111 5.35 18.65 0.59
N TYR A 112 5.68 18.97 -0.67
CA TYR A 112 6.29 20.24 -1.02
C TYR A 112 5.36 21.42 -0.73
N LEU A 113 4.08 21.30 -1.11
CA LEU A 113 3.06 22.32 -0.80
C LEU A 113 2.90 22.51 0.71
N ALA A 114 2.82 21.40 1.47
CA ALA A 114 2.71 21.45 2.92
C ALA A 114 3.88 22.22 3.56
N LYS A 115 5.12 21.99 3.11
CA LYS A 115 6.31 22.74 3.56
C LYS A 115 6.19 24.24 3.28
N MET A 116 5.74 24.61 2.08
CA MET A 116 5.57 26.02 1.71
C MET A 116 4.48 26.71 2.54
N MET A 117 3.39 26.01 2.82
CA MET A 117 2.22 26.53 3.54
C MET A 117 2.38 26.53 5.07
N ALA A 118 3.35 25.79 5.61
CA ALA A 118 3.51 25.56 7.06
C ALA A 118 3.55 26.84 7.92
N HIS A 119 4.04 27.95 7.35
CA HIS A 119 4.14 29.24 8.05
C HIS A 119 2.92 30.14 7.87
N LEU A 120 2.00 29.78 7.00
CA LEU A 120 0.83 30.59 6.64
C LEU A 120 -0.39 30.17 7.49
N LYS A 121 -0.40 30.58 8.75
CA LYS A 121 -1.37 30.14 9.77
C LYS A 121 -2.84 30.52 9.47
N GLN A 122 -3.10 31.39 8.51
CA GLN A 122 -4.44 31.77 8.08
C GLN A 122 -5.10 30.72 7.14
N TYR A 123 -4.37 29.71 6.72
CA TYR A 123 -4.87 28.61 5.88
C TYR A 123 -5.08 27.36 6.73
N ASN A 124 -6.15 26.64 6.43
CA ASN A 124 -6.45 25.33 7.01
C ASN A 124 -6.44 24.25 5.93
N VAL A 125 -6.11 23.04 6.33
CA VAL A 125 -6.13 21.87 5.45
C VAL A 125 -7.36 21.04 5.73
N SER A 126 -8.06 20.65 4.66
CA SER A 126 -9.08 19.59 4.67
C SER A 126 -8.91 18.75 3.40
N MET A 127 -9.39 17.53 3.44
CA MET A 127 -9.31 16.61 2.30
C MET A 127 -10.70 16.05 1.99
N GLU A 128 -10.97 15.83 0.71
CA GLU A 128 -12.12 15.08 0.24
C GLU A 128 -11.64 13.95 -0.67
N GLU A 129 -12.15 12.76 -0.46
CA GLU A 129 -11.95 11.65 -1.37
C GLU A 129 -13.28 11.09 -1.85
N ILE A 130 -13.34 10.70 -3.12
CA ILE A 130 -14.53 10.14 -3.73
C ILE A 130 -14.15 8.80 -4.39
N HIS A 131 -14.83 7.73 -4.01
CA HIS A 131 -14.62 6.40 -4.56
C HIS A 131 -15.94 5.76 -4.95
N HIS A 132 -15.86 4.69 -5.73
CA HIS A 132 -17.01 3.86 -6.06
C HIS A 132 -17.58 3.18 -4.79
N THR A 133 -18.89 2.87 -4.81
CA THR A 133 -19.63 2.30 -3.66
C THR A 133 -19.12 0.93 -3.17
N GLN A 134 -18.32 0.22 -3.96
CA GLN A 134 -17.72 -1.08 -3.58
C GLN A 134 -16.42 -0.96 -2.77
N LYS A 135 -15.89 0.26 -2.55
CA LYS A 135 -14.69 0.46 -1.72
C LYS A 135 -15.09 0.37 -0.25
N LEU A 136 -14.47 -0.58 0.47
CA LEU A 136 -14.84 -0.90 1.86
C LEU A 136 -14.07 -0.08 2.89
N ASP A 137 -12.80 0.25 2.59
CA ASP A 137 -11.94 1.03 3.50
C ASP A 137 -12.22 2.54 3.37
N ALA A 138 -12.24 3.21 4.51
CA ALA A 138 -12.32 4.66 4.64
C ALA A 138 -11.48 5.11 5.85
N PRO A 139 -10.59 6.11 5.70
CA PRO A 139 -10.18 6.69 4.43
C PRO A 139 -9.32 5.72 3.60
N SER A 140 -9.11 6.04 2.31
CA SER A 140 -8.23 5.23 1.47
C SER A 140 -6.77 5.34 1.90
N GLY A 141 -5.94 4.32 1.57
CA GLY A 141 -4.49 4.40 1.80
C GLY A 141 -3.84 5.63 1.14
N THR A 142 -4.37 6.08 -0.01
CA THR A 142 -3.92 7.31 -0.68
C THR A 142 -4.22 8.55 0.16
N ALA A 143 -5.44 8.68 0.70
CA ALA A 143 -5.81 9.80 1.55
C ALA A 143 -4.99 9.84 2.85
N ILE A 144 -4.75 8.67 3.46
CA ILE A 144 -3.88 8.54 4.64
C ILE A 144 -2.46 9.04 4.31
N THR A 145 -1.86 8.56 3.22
CA THR A 145 -0.50 8.97 2.80
C THR A 145 -0.41 10.49 2.57
N LEU A 146 -1.44 11.09 1.93
CA LEU A 146 -1.51 12.53 1.74
C LEU A 146 -1.60 13.28 3.07
N ALA A 147 -2.45 12.83 4.00
CA ALA A 147 -2.59 13.46 5.31
C ALA A 147 -1.30 13.36 6.13
N GLU A 148 -0.66 12.20 6.14
CA GLU A 148 0.64 11.99 6.80
C GLU A 148 1.73 12.88 6.21
N GLY A 149 1.75 13.08 4.89
CA GLY A 149 2.66 14.03 4.22
C GLY A 149 2.47 15.48 4.67
N VAL A 150 1.23 15.89 4.94
CA VAL A 150 0.93 17.22 5.53
C VAL A 150 1.35 17.27 6.99
N ILE A 151 0.98 16.28 7.81
CA ILE A 151 1.31 16.20 9.24
C ILE A 151 2.83 16.28 9.46
N LYS A 152 3.60 15.54 8.68
CA LYS A 152 5.08 15.52 8.73
C LYS A 152 5.71 16.90 8.55
N ASN A 153 5.04 17.81 7.83
CA ASN A 153 5.60 19.11 7.41
C ASN A 153 4.89 20.32 8.02
N THR A 154 3.92 20.11 8.89
CA THR A 154 3.10 21.18 9.51
C THR A 154 2.89 20.93 11.01
N ASN A 155 2.04 21.73 11.65
CA ASN A 155 1.68 21.58 13.06
C ASN A 155 0.42 20.71 13.29
N TYR A 156 -0.12 20.07 12.25
CA TYR A 156 -1.19 19.09 12.44
C TYR A 156 -0.66 17.86 13.16
N ALA A 157 -1.44 17.33 14.09
CA ALA A 157 -1.06 16.19 14.91
C ALA A 157 -1.63 14.86 14.39
N ASN A 158 -2.80 14.93 13.73
CA ASN A 158 -3.54 13.76 13.32
C ASN A 158 -4.51 14.10 12.16
N TRP A 159 -5.18 13.09 11.64
CA TRP A 159 -6.33 13.21 10.75
C TRP A 159 -7.55 12.51 11.37
N THR A 160 -8.76 12.89 10.95
CA THR A 160 -10.01 12.31 11.43
C THR A 160 -11.06 12.26 10.31
N LEU A 161 -11.97 11.29 10.39
CA LEU A 161 -13.21 11.22 9.57
C LEU A 161 -14.36 11.97 10.23
N GLU A 162 -14.23 12.27 11.52
CA GLU A 162 -15.23 12.97 12.34
C GLU A 162 -15.02 14.49 12.25
N THR A 163 -15.86 15.23 12.97
CA THR A 163 -15.66 16.68 13.13
C THR A 163 -14.30 16.94 13.77
N PRO A 164 -13.39 17.65 13.08
CA PRO A 164 -12.02 17.83 13.57
C PRO A 164 -12.00 18.74 14.80
N ILE A 165 -11.15 18.39 15.76
CA ILE A 165 -10.72 19.28 16.83
C ILE A 165 -9.47 20.07 16.39
N SER A 166 -8.94 20.93 17.26
CA SER A 166 -7.74 21.73 16.96
C SER A 166 -6.58 20.81 16.53
N ASN A 167 -5.90 21.17 15.46
CA ASN A 167 -4.75 20.48 14.88
C ASN A 167 -5.05 19.09 14.27
N GLU A 168 -6.27 18.83 13.86
CA GLU A 168 -6.62 17.65 13.08
C GLU A 168 -7.01 18.01 11.64
N ILE A 169 -6.64 17.17 10.70
CA ILE A 169 -7.03 17.27 9.30
C ILE A 169 -8.34 16.49 9.12
N HIS A 170 -9.40 17.16 8.71
CA HIS A 170 -10.64 16.47 8.34
C HIS A 170 -10.49 15.80 6.97
N ILE A 171 -10.83 14.52 6.89
CA ILE A 171 -10.93 13.76 5.64
C ILE A 171 -12.40 13.37 5.43
N GLU A 172 -13.05 13.95 4.43
CA GLU A 172 -14.39 13.57 4.01
C GLU A 172 -14.32 12.43 2.99
N ALA A 173 -14.78 11.24 3.36
CA ALA A 173 -14.76 10.05 2.48
C ALA A 173 -16.16 9.80 1.88
N LYS A 174 -16.31 10.06 0.58
CA LYS A 174 -17.55 9.84 -0.18
C LYS A 174 -17.51 8.53 -0.98
N ARG A 175 -18.68 7.88 -1.06
CA ARG A 175 -18.88 6.60 -1.77
C ARG A 175 -20.05 6.72 -2.75
#